data_bd481597fd510239859b8abcef5bddf6
#
_entry.id   bd481597fd510239859b8abcef5bddf6
#
_cell.length_a   1.000
_cell.length_b   1.000
_cell.length_c   1.000
_cell.angle_alpha   90.00
_cell.angle_beta   90.00
_cell.angle_gamma   90.00
#
_symmetry.space_group_name_H-M   'P 1'
#
loop_
_entity.id
_entity.type
_entity.pdbx_description
1 polymer ?
#
loop_
_entity_poly.entity_id
_entity_poly.type
_entity_poly.pdbx_seq_one_letter_code
_entity_poly.pdbx_strand_id
1 'polypeptide(L)'
;MSQINIRAAIPADADALAALLNQIIKKGGTTAHLNPFDGPRLLNHYLAPPLAISCTVAEVGGTIAGCQSLEWSDPNWPGPDSLPADWALIASFVDADFQGRGIGKALFTKTLAAAQCAGARCIDATIRADNQGGLAFYTSLGFTDYSRLRDIPLSDGTLVDRVRKRLIV
;
A
#
# COMPACT_ATOMS: atom_id res chain seq x y z
N MET A 1 1.45 21.28 17.01
CA MET A 1 1.45 20.00 16.24
C MET A 1 1.96 20.30 14.85
N SER A 2 2.93 19.55 14.36
CA SER A 2 3.42 19.72 12.99
C SER A 2 2.31 19.37 12.01
N GLN A 3 2.06 20.23 11.04
CA GLN A 3 1.05 20.05 10.00
C GLN A 3 1.39 18.83 9.13
N ILE A 4 0.41 18.01 8.82
CA ILE A 4 0.54 16.92 7.85
C ILE A 4 0.34 17.52 6.45
N ASN A 5 1.35 17.42 5.60
CA ASN A 5 1.28 17.81 4.20
C ASN A 5 1.13 16.56 3.33
N ILE A 6 0.07 16.50 2.51
CA ILE A 6 -0.18 15.39 1.59
C ILE A 6 0.07 15.87 0.16
N ARG A 7 0.99 15.22 -0.55
CA ARG A 7 1.34 15.55 -1.93
C ARG A 7 1.60 14.31 -2.77
N ALA A 8 1.62 14.47 -4.08
CA ALA A 8 2.10 13.43 -4.98
C ALA A 8 3.58 13.11 -4.69
N ALA A 9 3.93 11.83 -4.77
CA ALA A 9 5.33 11.40 -4.72
C ALA A 9 6.06 11.82 -6.01
N ILE A 10 7.33 12.14 -5.87
CA ILE A 10 8.24 12.44 -6.97
C ILE A 10 9.41 11.46 -6.97
N PRO A 11 10.13 11.25 -8.09
CA PRO A 11 11.26 10.32 -8.13
C PRO A 11 12.33 10.56 -7.04
N ALA A 12 12.54 11.81 -6.65
CA ALA A 12 13.47 12.17 -5.57
C ALA A 12 13.07 11.62 -4.19
N ASP A 13 11.83 11.19 -4.00
CA ASP A 13 11.37 10.59 -2.75
C ASP A 13 11.77 9.11 -2.61
N ALA A 14 12.26 8.48 -3.67
CA ALA A 14 12.44 7.02 -3.73
C ALA A 14 13.36 6.49 -2.62
N ASP A 15 14.47 7.16 -2.31
CA ASP A 15 15.39 6.73 -1.26
C ASP A 15 14.77 6.87 0.14
N ALA A 16 14.06 7.95 0.41
CA ALA A 16 13.37 8.15 1.69
C ALA A 16 12.23 7.13 1.89
N LEU A 17 11.49 6.82 0.82
CA LEU A 17 10.45 5.81 0.84
C LEU A 17 11.02 4.39 1.01
N ALA A 18 12.17 4.09 0.38
CA ALA A 18 12.88 2.84 0.60
C ALA A 18 13.31 2.69 2.06
N ALA A 19 13.85 3.74 2.65
CA ALA A 19 14.23 3.74 4.06
C ALA A 19 13.02 3.50 4.99
N LEU A 20 11.89 4.15 4.73
CA LEU A 20 10.64 3.94 5.46
C LEU A 20 10.17 2.48 5.36
N LEU A 21 10.08 1.94 4.15
CA LEU A 21 9.63 0.56 3.94
C LEU A 21 10.59 -0.45 4.59
N ASN A 22 11.90 -0.20 4.53
CA ASN A 22 12.90 -1.08 5.15
C ASN A 22 12.79 -1.13 6.68
N GLN A 23 12.38 -0.05 7.34
CA GLN A 23 12.08 -0.08 8.77
C GLN A 23 10.88 -0.99 9.06
N ILE A 24 9.84 -0.95 8.23
CA ILE A 24 8.66 -1.82 8.34
C ILE A 24 9.03 -3.28 8.10
N ILE A 25 9.85 -3.56 7.08
CA ILE A 25 10.36 -4.91 6.79
C ILE A 25 11.17 -5.45 7.96
N LYS A 26 12.07 -4.64 8.53
CA LYS A 26 12.90 -5.03 9.68
C LYS A 26 12.07 -5.36 10.91
N LYS A 27 11.01 -4.60 11.17
CA LYS A 27 10.07 -4.88 12.26
C LYS A 27 9.32 -6.19 12.06
N GLY A 28 8.99 -6.52 10.82
CA GLY A 28 8.28 -7.75 10.42
C GLY A 28 6.80 -7.77 10.76
N GLY A 29 6.11 -8.78 10.25
CA GLY A 29 4.72 -9.10 10.62
C GLY A 29 3.63 -8.29 9.89
N THR A 30 3.96 -7.26 9.12
CA THR A 30 2.97 -6.40 8.46
C THR A 30 3.03 -6.42 6.95
N THR A 31 4.20 -6.51 6.36
CA THR A 31 4.37 -6.62 4.91
C THR A 31 4.74 -8.05 4.48
N ALA A 32 4.45 -8.39 3.24
CA ALA A 32 4.91 -9.63 2.62
C ALA A 32 6.37 -9.54 2.13
N HIS A 33 6.93 -8.33 2.06
CA HIS A 33 8.33 -8.15 1.70
C HIS A 33 9.25 -8.54 2.86
N LEU A 34 10.30 -9.28 2.53
CA LEU A 34 11.37 -9.66 3.48
C LEU A 34 12.72 -9.04 3.08
N ASN A 35 12.90 -8.78 1.78
CA ASN A 35 14.14 -8.21 1.24
C ASN A 35 14.05 -6.68 1.23
N PRO A 36 15.11 -5.98 1.64
CA PRO A 36 15.12 -4.52 1.65
C PRO A 36 15.03 -3.95 0.22
N PHE A 37 14.52 -2.73 0.16
CA PHE A 37 14.43 -1.92 -1.06
C PHE A 37 15.59 -0.93 -1.12
N ASP A 38 16.08 -0.68 -2.32
CA ASP A 38 16.81 0.54 -2.68
C ASP A 38 15.89 1.50 -3.43
N GLY A 39 16.39 2.71 -3.72
CA GLY A 39 15.61 3.73 -4.43
C GLY A 39 15.10 3.27 -5.80
N PRO A 40 15.94 2.71 -6.68
CA PRO A 40 15.50 2.19 -7.99
C PRO A 40 14.43 1.12 -7.89
N ARG A 41 14.56 0.18 -6.97
CA ARG A 41 13.55 -0.87 -6.76
C ARG A 41 12.24 -0.28 -6.26
N LEU A 42 12.30 0.67 -5.33
CA LEU A 42 11.11 1.33 -4.83
C LEU A 42 10.42 2.15 -5.91
N LEU A 43 11.18 2.88 -6.71
CA LEU A 43 10.65 3.65 -7.84
C LEU A 43 9.84 2.76 -8.77
N ASN A 44 10.41 1.63 -9.19
CA ASN A 44 9.79 0.71 -10.14
C ASN A 44 8.63 -0.11 -9.55
N HIS A 45 8.61 -0.31 -8.24
CA HIS A 45 7.62 -1.17 -7.59
C HIS A 45 6.41 -0.40 -7.06
N TYR A 46 6.60 0.78 -6.49
CA TYR A 46 5.53 1.52 -5.83
C TYR A 46 5.32 2.94 -6.34
N LEU A 47 6.40 3.64 -6.70
CA LEU A 47 6.28 5.04 -7.06
C LEU A 47 5.81 5.22 -8.50
N ALA A 48 6.41 4.51 -9.43
CA ALA A 48 6.11 4.58 -10.85
C ALA A 48 6.17 3.19 -11.53
N PRO A 49 5.42 2.17 -11.06
CA PRO A 49 5.30 0.91 -11.77
C PRO A 49 4.59 1.10 -13.12
N PRO A 50 4.68 0.14 -14.05
CA PRO A 50 4.05 0.24 -15.39
C PRO A 50 2.54 0.49 -15.35
N LEU A 51 1.85 0.00 -14.33
CA LEU A 51 0.40 0.12 -14.16
C LEU A 51 -0.01 1.16 -13.11
N ALA A 52 0.90 2.09 -12.78
CA ALA A 52 0.67 3.12 -11.76
C ALA A 52 -0.56 3.99 -12.07
N ILE A 53 -1.37 4.23 -11.05
CA ILE A 53 -2.43 5.24 -11.04
C ILE A 53 -1.95 6.46 -10.25
N SER A 54 -1.47 6.24 -9.01
CA SER A 54 -0.95 7.31 -8.15
C SER A 54 0.00 6.77 -7.10
N CYS A 55 0.90 7.63 -6.64
CA CYS A 55 1.63 7.43 -5.40
C CYS A 55 1.62 8.76 -4.64
N THR A 56 1.21 8.71 -3.38
CA THR A 56 1.02 9.89 -2.53
C THR A 56 1.85 9.74 -1.27
N VAL A 57 2.50 10.81 -0.85
CA VAL A 57 3.30 10.86 0.39
C VAL A 57 2.69 11.81 1.40
N ALA A 58 2.89 11.50 2.67
CA ALA A 58 2.59 12.37 3.80
C ALA A 58 3.90 12.86 4.41
N GLU A 59 4.05 14.17 4.50
CA GLU A 59 5.17 14.82 5.17
C GLU A 59 4.74 15.44 6.49
N VAL A 60 5.58 15.28 7.50
CA VAL A 60 5.41 15.91 8.81
C VAL A 60 6.75 16.53 9.20
N GLY A 61 6.79 17.86 9.30
CA GLY A 61 8.02 18.57 9.64
C GLY A 61 9.18 18.35 8.66
N GLY A 62 8.87 18.16 7.36
CA GLY A 62 9.88 17.91 6.32
C GLY A 62 10.35 16.45 6.21
N THR A 63 9.78 15.55 7.01
CA THR A 63 10.09 14.11 6.98
C THR A 63 8.92 13.35 6.35
N ILE A 64 9.20 12.41 5.45
CA ILE A 64 8.18 11.50 4.92
C ILE A 64 7.77 10.52 6.02
N ALA A 65 6.52 10.62 6.43
CA ALA A 65 5.93 9.82 7.51
C ALA A 65 5.06 8.67 7.00
N GLY A 66 4.75 8.65 5.71
CA GLY A 66 3.96 7.59 5.10
C GLY A 66 3.74 7.78 3.61
N CYS A 67 3.28 6.71 2.97
CA CYS A 67 2.88 6.75 1.57
C CYS A 67 1.74 5.77 1.29
N GLN A 68 1.02 6.05 0.20
CA GLN A 68 0.07 5.14 -0.42
C GLN A 68 0.30 5.09 -1.92
N SER A 69 0.39 3.88 -2.46
CA SER A 69 0.41 3.64 -3.90
C SER A 69 -0.89 3.02 -4.37
N LEU A 70 -1.26 3.32 -5.59
CA LEU A 70 -2.39 2.75 -6.29
C LEU A 70 -1.98 2.40 -7.71
N GLU A 71 -2.25 1.17 -8.13
CA GLU A 71 -1.96 0.69 -9.48
C GLU A 71 -3.12 -0.16 -10.01
N TRP A 72 -3.23 -0.27 -11.33
CA TRP A 72 -4.18 -1.19 -11.95
C TRP A 72 -3.80 -2.64 -11.65
N SER A 73 -4.80 -3.51 -11.59
CA SER A 73 -4.56 -4.95 -11.59
C SER A 73 -3.86 -5.35 -12.89
N ASP A 74 -2.90 -6.28 -12.80
CA ASP A 74 -2.20 -6.79 -13.98
C ASP A 74 -3.10 -7.81 -14.70
N PRO A 75 -3.55 -7.51 -15.94
CA PRO A 75 -4.35 -8.45 -16.72
C PRO A 75 -3.60 -9.72 -17.13
N ASN A 76 -2.26 -9.68 -17.04
CA ASN A 76 -1.38 -10.80 -17.37
C ASN A 76 -0.86 -11.52 -16.12
N TRP A 77 -1.46 -11.26 -14.95
CA TRP A 77 -1.05 -11.90 -13.70
C TRP A 77 -1.08 -13.44 -13.82
N PRO A 78 0.06 -14.13 -13.68
CA PRO A 78 0.12 -15.59 -13.85
C PRO A 78 -0.28 -16.36 -12.60
N GLY A 79 -0.45 -15.68 -11.47
CA GLY A 79 -0.76 -16.26 -10.18
C GLY A 79 -2.25 -16.59 -10.01
N PRO A 80 -2.60 -17.24 -8.89
CA PRO A 80 -3.99 -17.45 -8.53
C PRO A 80 -4.69 -16.13 -8.25
N ASP A 81 -6.00 -16.11 -8.39
CA ASP A 81 -6.86 -14.99 -7.98
C ASP A 81 -6.58 -13.68 -8.73
N SER A 82 -6.45 -13.76 -10.06
CA SER A 82 -6.40 -12.56 -10.89
C SER A 82 -7.63 -11.69 -10.65
N LEU A 83 -7.42 -10.37 -10.64
CA LEU A 83 -8.47 -9.39 -10.44
C LEU A 83 -8.99 -8.86 -11.78
N PRO A 84 -10.24 -8.36 -11.83
CA PRO A 84 -10.74 -7.65 -13.00
C PRO A 84 -9.82 -6.48 -13.39
N ALA A 85 -9.71 -6.23 -14.70
CA ALA A 85 -8.80 -5.19 -15.21
C ALA A 85 -9.19 -3.76 -14.81
N ASP A 86 -10.45 -3.54 -14.40
CA ASP A 86 -10.98 -2.27 -13.93
C ASP A 86 -10.89 -2.11 -12.39
N TRP A 87 -10.15 -2.99 -11.73
CA TRP A 87 -9.82 -2.89 -10.31
C TRP A 87 -8.42 -2.32 -10.12
N ALA A 88 -8.24 -1.62 -9.03
CA ALA A 88 -6.95 -1.10 -8.60
C ALA A 88 -6.48 -1.77 -7.30
N LEU A 89 -5.17 -1.86 -7.12
CA LEU A 89 -4.52 -2.39 -5.92
C LEU A 89 -3.90 -1.25 -5.12
N ILE A 90 -4.15 -1.25 -3.81
CA ILE A 90 -3.60 -0.26 -2.89
C ILE A 90 -2.52 -0.88 -2.00
N ALA A 91 -1.45 -0.14 -1.75
CA ALA A 91 -0.48 -0.43 -0.70
C ALA A 91 -0.28 0.81 0.17
N SER A 92 -0.21 0.61 1.48
CA SER A 92 -0.10 1.69 2.47
C SER A 92 1.04 1.40 3.44
N PHE A 93 1.89 2.39 3.65
CA PHE A 93 3.01 2.33 4.60
C PHE A 93 3.04 3.61 5.43
N VAL A 94 3.02 3.47 6.74
CA VAL A 94 3.12 4.59 7.69
C VAL A 94 4.18 4.25 8.72
N ASP A 95 5.11 5.18 8.93
CA ASP A 95 6.14 5.07 9.93
C ASP A 95 5.52 4.87 11.34
N ALA A 96 6.08 3.93 12.10
CA ALA A 96 5.58 3.56 13.41
C ALA A 96 5.49 4.75 14.38
N ASP A 97 6.45 5.69 14.29
CA ASP A 97 6.50 6.88 15.13
C ASP A 97 5.41 7.90 14.80
N PHE A 98 4.77 7.75 13.66
CA PHE A 98 3.71 8.64 13.18
C PHE A 98 2.33 7.97 13.13
N GLN A 99 2.20 6.73 13.54
CA GLN A 99 0.91 6.04 13.60
C GLN A 99 -0.06 6.70 14.60
N GLY A 100 -1.36 6.50 14.40
CA GLY A 100 -2.39 7.08 15.26
C GLY A 100 -2.64 8.59 15.05
N ARG A 101 -1.99 9.22 14.07
CA ARG A 101 -2.12 10.66 13.79
C ARG A 101 -3.01 10.97 12.58
N GLY A 102 -3.75 9.98 12.06
CA GLY A 102 -4.65 10.17 10.92
C GLY A 102 -3.96 10.20 9.54
N ILE A 103 -2.66 9.92 9.46
CA ILE A 103 -1.87 9.97 8.20
C ILE A 103 -2.44 9.04 7.15
N GLY A 104 -2.70 7.78 7.51
CA GLY A 104 -3.26 6.81 6.57
C GLY A 104 -4.59 7.24 5.97
N LYS A 105 -5.47 7.82 6.79
CA LYS A 105 -6.76 8.35 6.33
C LYS A 105 -6.59 9.57 5.42
N ALA A 106 -5.67 10.47 5.75
CA ALA A 106 -5.37 11.65 4.94
C ALA A 106 -4.81 11.27 3.57
N LEU A 107 -3.89 10.29 3.52
CA LEU A 107 -3.39 9.69 2.28
C LEU A 107 -4.55 9.09 1.47
N PHE A 108 -5.43 8.32 2.13
CA PHE A 108 -6.52 7.62 1.45
C PHE A 108 -7.52 8.58 0.78
N THR A 109 -7.75 9.75 1.34
CA THR A 109 -8.59 10.78 0.69
C THR A 109 -8.08 11.13 -0.70
N LYS A 110 -6.77 11.26 -0.86
CA LYS A 110 -6.13 11.53 -2.18
C LYS A 110 -6.13 10.30 -3.09
N THR A 111 -5.86 9.13 -2.50
CA THR A 111 -5.85 7.87 -3.24
C THR A 111 -7.23 7.53 -3.80
N LEU A 112 -8.29 7.73 -3.01
CA LEU A 112 -9.66 7.51 -3.47
C LEU A 112 -10.05 8.46 -4.61
N ALA A 113 -9.68 9.74 -4.50
CA ALA A 113 -9.91 10.71 -5.57
C ALA A 113 -9.18 10.32 -6.86
N ALA A 114 -7.94 9.81 -6.76
CA ALA A 114 -7.19 9.31 -7.90
C ALA A 114 -7.85 8.08 -8.54
N ALA A 115 -8.36 7.14 -7.73
CA ALA A 115 -9.11 5.97 -8.21
C ALA A 115 -10.36 6.39 -8.99
N GLN A 116 -11.13 7.35 -8.45
CA GLN A 116 -12.33 7.89 -9.09
C GLN A 116 -12.00 8.58 -10.43
N CYS A 117 -10.97 9.42 -10.44
CA CYS A 117 -10.53 10.09 -11.68
C CYS A 117 -10.04 9.12 -12.74
N ALA A 118 -9.40 8.03 -12.34
CA ALA A 118 -8.93 6.99 -13.25
C ALA A 118 -10.06 6.07 -13.75
N GLY A 119 -11.25 6.11 -13.14
CA GLY A 119 -12.37 5.25 -13.48
C GLY A 119 -12.28 3.83 -12.92
N ALA A 120 -11.51 3.64 -11.84
CA ALA A 120 -11.48 2.35 -11.15
C ALA A 120 -12.84 2.04 -10.54
N ARG A 121 -13.32 0.81 -10.72
CA ARG A 121 -14.60 0.36 -10.15
C ARG A 121 -14.47 -0.16 -8.73
N CYS A 122 -13.28 -0.63 -8.38
CA CYS A 122 -13.03 -1.23 -7.09
C CYS A 122 -11.55 -1.08 -6.71
N ILE A 123 -11.29 -0.92 -5.43
CA ILE A 123 -9.93 -0.96 -4.87
C ILE A 123 -9.80 -2.25 -4.06
N ASP A 124 -8.78 -3.05 -4.38
CA ASP A 124 -8.38 -4.23 -3.60
C ASP A 124 -7.28 -3.88 -2.62
N ALA A 125 -7.44 -4.31 -1.38
CA ALA A 125 -6.39 -4.34 -0.37
C ALA A 125 -6.16 -5.78 0.06
N THR A 126 -4.98 -6.30 -0.18
CA THR A 126 -4.56 -7.64 0.22
C THR A 126 -3.62 -7.53 1.42
N ILE A 127 -4.05 -8.02 2.57
CA ILE A 127 -3.38 -7.83 3.86
C ILE A 127 -3.01 -9.20 4.45
N ARG A 128 -1.81 -9.33 5.01
CA ARG A 128 -1.46 -10.52 5.80
C ARG A 128 -2.49 -10.72 6.92
N ALA A 129 -2.94 -11.96 7.10
CA ALA A 129 -3.98 -12.28 8.08
C ALA A 129 -3.53 -12.03 9.53
N ASP A 130 -2.23 -12.01 9.79
CA ASP A 130 -1.64 -11.69 11.09
C ASP A 130 -1.38 -10.19 11.30
N ASN A 131 -1.58 -9.35 10.28
CA ASN A 131 -1.47 -7.90 10.39
C ASN A 131 -2.80 -7.28 10.87
N GLN A 132 -3.05 -7.36 12.18
CA GLN A 132 -4.29 -6.85 12.78
C GLN A 132 -4.48 -5.33 12.58
N GLY A 133 -3.38 -4.57 12.63
CA GLY A 133 -3.43 -3.12 12.38
C GLY A 133 -3.86 -2.78 10.96
N GLY A 134 -3.32 -3.48 9.98
CA GLY A 134 -3.70 -3.30 8.57
C GLY A 134 -5.16 -3.71 8.31
N LEU A 135 -5.61 -4.83 8.88
CA LEU A 135 -7.00 -5.28 8.77
C LEU A 135 -7.97 -4.23 9.35
N ALA A 136 -7.70 -3.74 10.55
CA ALA A 136 -8.51 -2.71 11.20
C ALA A 136 -8.50 -1.38 10.42
N PHE A 137 -7.35 -0.98 9.90
CA PHE A 137 -7.19 0.24 9.11
C PHE A 137 -8.11 0.24 7.89
N TYR A 138 -8.03 -0.79 7.05
CA TYR A 138 -8.86 -0.87 5.85
C TYR A 138 -10.36 -1.04 6.17
N THR A 139 -10.70 -1.77 7.23
CA THR A 139 -12.09 -1.82 7.72
C THR A 139 -12.61 -0.43 8.10
N SER A 140 -11.79 0.38 8.78
CA SER A 140 -12.16 1.76 9.16
C SER A 140 -12.38 2.69 7.98
N LEU A 141 -11.80 2.38 6.82
CA LEU A 141 -12.00 3.11 5.56
C LEU A 141 -13.21 2.64 4.76
N GLY A 142 -13.92 1.61 5.23
CA GLY A 142 -15.11 1.06 4.57
C GLY A 142 -14.85 -0.14 3.66
N PHE A 143 -13.63 -0.68 3.65
CA PHE A 143 -13.34 -1.92 2.94
C PHE A 143 -14.01 -3.11 3.62
N THR A 144 -14.49 -4.06 2.82
CA THR A 144 -15.13 -5.29 3.29
C THR A 144 -14.36 -6.51 2.80
N ASP A 145 -14.34 -7.57 3.62
CA ASP A 145 -13.72 -8.85 3.25
C ASP A 145 -14.49 -9.49 2.10
N TYR A 146 -13.77 -10.04 1.13
CA TYR A 146 -14.41 -10.77 0.02
C TYR A 146 -13.69 -12.07 -0.35
N SER A 147 -12.43 -12.25 0.07
CA SER A 147 -11.64 -13.44 -0.23
C SER A 147 -10.54 -13.66 0.81
N ARG A 148 -10.03 -14.88 0.87
CA ARG A 148 -8.87 -15.26 1.67
C ARG A 148 -7.95 -16.15 0.86
N LEU A 149 -6.69 -15.79 0.77
CA LEU A 149 -5.63 -16.59 0.18
C LEU A 149 -4.93 -17.35 1.30
N ARG A 150 -4.84 -18.68 1.17
CA ARG A 150 -4.22 -19.53 2.19
C ARG A 150 -2.83 -19.96 1.76
N ASP A 151 -1.96 -20.13 2.75
CA ASP A 151 -0.63 -20.73 2.59
C ASP A 151 0.20 -20.06 1.47
N ILE A 152 0.18 -18.74 1.41
CA ILE A 152 0.96 -17.98 0.43
C ILE A 152 2.41 -17.88 0.89
N PRO A 153 3.39 -18.41 0.12
CA PRO A 153 4.78 -18.38 0.53
C PRO A 153 5.36 -16.96 0.46
N LEU A 154 6.08 -16.58 1.50
CA LEU A 154 6.99 -15.45 1.47
C LEU A 154 8.31 -15.86 0.77
N SER A 155 9.20 -14.91 0.52
CA SER A 155 10.47 -15.18 -0.18
C SER A 155 11.40 -16.14 0.56
N ASP A 156 11.24 -16.33 1.86
CA ASP A 156 11.99 -17.30 2.68
C ASP A 156 11.27 -18.66 2.83
N GLY A 157 10.12 -18.83 2.16
CA GLY A 157 9.29 -20.04 2.23
C GLY A 157 8.30 -20.07 3.38
N THR A 158 8.29 -19.09 4.27
CA THR A 158 7.27 -18.99 5.32
C THR A 158 5.88 -18.86 4.70
N LEU A 159 4.94 -19.68 5.15
CA LEU A 159 3.56 -19.63 4.67
C LEU A 159 2.73 -18.65 5.50
N VAL A 160 2.01 -17.78 4.84
CA VAL A 160 1.09 -16.82 5.46
C VAL A 160 -0.24 -16.79 4.74
N ASP A 161 -1.31 -16.63 5.48
CA ASP A 161 -2.61 -16.33 4.89
C ASP A 161 -2.70 -14.83 4.60
N ARG A 162 -3.51 -14.48 3.59
CA ARG A 162 -3.87 -13.10 3.27
C ARG A 162 -5.37 -12.94 3.22
N VAL A 163 -5.86 -11.88 3.82
CA VAL A 163 -7.25 -11.44 3.71
C VAL A 163 -7.34 -10.42 2.59
N ARG A 164 -8.29 -10.59 1.69
CA ARG A 164 -8.58 -9.62 0.64
C ARG A 164 -9.82 -8.82 1.02
N LYS A 165 -9.64 -7.52 1.08
CA LYS A 165 -10.71 -6.55 1.31
C LYS A 165 -10.90 -5.70 0.07
N ARG A 166 -12.11 -5.22 -0.16
CA ARG A 166 -12.41 -4.34 -1.28
C ARG A 166 -13.26 -3.15 -0.86
N LEU A 167 -13.08 -2.08 -1.62
CA LEU A 167 -13.96 -0.92 -1.61
C LEU A 167 -14.50 -0.68 -3.02
N ILE A 168 -15.80 -0.57 -3.17
CA ILE A 168 -16.43 -0.13 -4.42
C ILE A 168 -16.26 1.40 -4.51
N VAL A 169 -15.74 1.85 -5.64
CA VAL A 169 -15.42 3.27 -5.90
C VAL A 169 -16.62 4.02 -6.48
#